data_2beafa77dc298e8df209948e4f7e8973
#
_entry.id   2beafa77dc298e8df209948e4f7e8973
#
_cell.length_a   1.000
_cell.length_b   1.000
_cell.length_c   1.000
_cell.angle_alpha   90.00
_cell.angle_beta   90.00
_cell.angle_gamma   90.00
#
_symmetry.space_group_name_H-M   'P 1'
#
loop_
_entity.id
_entity.type
_entity.pdbx_description
1 polymer ?
#
loop_
_entity_poly.entity_id
_entity_poly.type
_entity_poly.pdbx_seq_one_letter_code
_entity_poly.pdbx_strand_id
1 'polypeptide(L)'
;METLRLGSTGPNVKLIQSLLIKLGYSPGQIDGVYGSQTQRAVIDFQRDNGLTPDGIVGERTWNVFLKFLRGYDIYTVRSGDTLYNIAGRYNTTLNTIITANPGINPNLIYPGQQIVVPYNIEVV
;
A
#
# COMPACT_ATOMS: atom_id res chain seq x y z
N MET A 1 14.21 0.22 8.60
CA MET A 1 13.89 1.63 8.28
C MET A 1 13.77 2.41 9.57
N GLU A 2 14.18 3.67 9.56
CA GLU A 2 14.05 4.52 10.75
C GLU A 2 12.59 4.82 11.07
N THR A 3 12.30 5.01 12.34
CA THR A 3 10.97 5.43 12.78
C THR A 3 10.80 6.93 12.48
N LEU A 4 9.69 7.28 11.84
CA LEU A 4 9.36 8.67 11.52
C LEU A 4 8.16 9.13 12.33
N ARG A 5 8.23 10.37 12.81
CA ARG A 5 7.16 10.99 13.58
C ARG A 5 7.21 12.51 13.40
N LEU A 6 6.25 13.20 13.99
CA LEU A 6 6.23 14.66 13.95
C LEU A 6 7.61 15.21 14.36
N GLY A 7 8.17 16.05 13.50
CA GLY A 7 9.50 16.63 13.68
C GLY A 7 10.63 15.89 12.97
N SER A 8 10.40 14.69 12.48
CA SER A 8 11.41 13.98 11.68
C SER A 8 11.70 14.72 10.37
N THR A 9 12.95 14.61 9.90
CA THR A 9 13.39 15.23 8.64
C THR A 9 14.24 14.25 7.86
N GLY A 10 14.33 14.47 6.55
CA GLY A 10 15.27 13.76 5.70
C GLY A 10 14.62 13.04 4.53
N PRO A 11 15.43 12.22 3.79
CA PRO A 11 14.98 11.54 2.57
C PRO A 11 13.83 10.57 2.79
N ASN A 12 13.78 9.89 3.94
CA ASN A 12 12.70 8.95 4.21
C ASN A 12 11.36 9.67 4.42
N VAL A 13 11.39 10.89 4.95
CA VAL A 13 10.18 11.72 5.05
C VAL A 13 9.69 12.11 3.65
N LYS A 14 10.60 12.49 2.76
CA LYS A 14 10.25 12.77 1.36
C LYS A 14 9.62 11.56 0.70
N LEU A 15 10.16 10.38 0.96
CA LEU A 15 9.66 9.13 0.40
C LEU A 15 8.21 8.88 0.80
N ILE A 16 7.89 8.96 2.10
CA ILE A 16 6.51 8.72 2.54
C ILE A 16 5.57 9.83 2.08
N GLN A 17 6.02 11.08 2.01
CA GLN A 17 5.21 12.18 1.47
C GLN A 17 4.86 11.90 0.00
N SER A 18 5.82 11.47 -0.78
CA SER A 18 5.61 11.10 -2.19
C SER A 18 4.63 9.95 -2.33
N LEU A 19 4.80 8.90 -1.54
CA LEU A 19 3.89 7.74 -1.55
C LEU A 19 2.48 8.12 -1.13
N LEU A 20 2.34 8.94 -0.09
CA LEU A 20 1.03 9.38 0.38
C LEU A 20 0.27 10.14 -0.72
N ILE A 21 0.96 11.01 -1.46
CA ILE A 21 0.34 11.73 -2.59
C ILE A 21 -0.13 10.73 -3.65
N LYS A 22 0.71 9.78 -4.02
CA LYS A 22 0.36 8.77 -5.03
C LYS A 22 -0.83 7.93 -4.60
N LEU A 23 -0.97 7.69 -3.30
CA LEU A 23 -2.07 6.90 -2.74
C LEU A 23 -3.35 7.73 -2.51
N GLY A 24 -3.32 9.04 -2.80
CA GLY A 24 -4.50 9.88 -2.70
C GLY A 24 -4.64 10.64 -1.39
N TYR A 25 -3.60 10.65 -0.55
CA TYR A 25 -3.59 11.42 0.70
C TYR A 25 -2.96 12.79 0.50
N SER A 26 -3.10 13.67 1.48
CA SER A 26 -2.65 15.07 1.38
C SER A 26 -1.64 15.39 2.49
N PRO A 27 -0.36 14.97 2.33
CA PRO A 27 0.66 15.21 3.36
C PRO A 27 1.27 16.60 3.35
N GLY A 28 0.80 17.49 2.48
CA GLY A 28 1.43 18.77 2.20
C GLY A 28 2.50 18.65 1.13
N GLN A 29 3.51 19.51 1.18
CA GLN A 29 4.59 19.52 0.21
C GLN A 29 5.57 18.38 0.48
N ILE A 30 6.24 17.93 -0.58
CA ILE A 30 7.33 16.94 -0.47
C ILE A 30 8.60 17.71 -0.12
N ASP A 31 8.72 18.11 1.14
CA ASP A 31 9.81 18.94 1.64
C ASP A 31 10.78 18.23 2.59
N GLY A 32 10.46 16.96 2.92
CA GLY A 32 11.29 16.20 3.85
C GLY A 32 11.12 16.58 5.31
N VAL A 33 10.09 17.36 5.64
CA VAL A 33 9.78 17.76 7.01
C VAL A 33 8.45 17.15 7.43
N TYR A 34 8.47 16.35 8.48
CA TYR A 34 7.28 15.69 9.01
C TYR A 34 6.52 16.71 9.89
N GLY A 35 5.66 17.47 9.25
CA GLY A 35 4.80 18.43 9.92
C GLY A 35 3.43 17.88 10.22
N SER A 36 2.52 18.74 10.67
CA SER A 36 1.17 18.34 11.08
C SER A 36 0.34 17.78 9.90
N GLN A 37 0.52 18.31 8.70
CA GLN A 37 -0.18 17.81 7.52
C GLN A 37 0.29 16.39 7.14
N THR A 38 1.59 16.15 7.20
CA THR A 38 2.16 14.82 6.97
C THR A 38 1.64 13.84 8.02
N GLN A 39 1.62 14.26 9.29
CA GLN A 39 1.12 13.44 10.38
C GLN A 39 -0.34 13.04 10.15
N ARG A 40 -1.19 13.98 9.75
CA ARG A 40 -2.60 13.69 9.47
C ARG A 40 -2.76 12.70 8.34
N ALA A 41 -1.98 12.87 7.28
CA ALA A 41 -2.01 11.95 6.13
C ALA A 41 -1.56 10.54 6.52
N VAL A 42 -0.54 10.44 7.37
CA VAL A 42 -0.09 9.15 7.90
C VAL A 42 -1.18 8.50 8.76
N ILE A 43 -1.85 9.26 9.61
CA ILE A 43 -2.95 8.75 10.44
C ILE A 43 -4.07 8.20 9.55
N ASP A 44 -4.47 8.94 8.53
CA ASP A 44 -5.50 8.50 7.59
C ASP A 44 -5.08 7.22 6.85
N PHE A 45 -3.84 7.17 6.39
CA PHE A 45 -3.28 5.99 5.74
C PHE A 45 -3.28 4.78 6.68
N GLN A 46 -2.86 4.98 7.92
CA GLN A 46 -2.83 3.90 8.92
C GLN A 46 -4.23 3.36 9.19
N ARG A 47 -5.20 4.26 9.36
CA ARG A 47 -6.60 3.86 9.58
C ARG A 47 -7.13 3.03 8.41
N ASP A 48 -6.86 3.46 7.19
CA ASP A 48 -7.36 2.79 5.99
C ASP A 48 -6.72 1.42 5.77
N ASN A 49 -5.54 1.20 6.36
CA ASN A 49 -4.78 -0.05 6.19
C ASN A 49 -4.81 -0.94 7.46
N GLY A 50 -5.70 -0.66 8.39
CA GLY A 50 -5.87 -1.51 9.57
C GLY A 50 -4.74 -1.42 10.57
N LEU A 51 -3.97 -0.35 10.53
CA LEU A 51 -2.88 -0.09 11.47
C LEU A 51 -3.37 0.80 12.61
N THR A 52 -2.59 0.84 13.72
CA THR A 52 -2.85 1.79 14.79
C THR A 52 -2.64 3.21 14.25
N PRO A 53 -3.67 4.08 14.27
CA PRO A 53 -3.57 5.43 13.67
C PRO A 53 -2.90 6.41 14.64
N ASP A 54 -1.64 6.19 14.93
CA ASP A 54 -0.88 6.97 15.92
C ASP A 54 0.01 8.06 15.29
N GLY A 55 0.09 8.11 13.96
CA GLY A 55 0.92 9.07 13.26
C GLY A 55 2.42 8.79 13.35
N ILE A 56 2.79 7.60 13.79
CA ILE A 56 4.19 7.17 13.88
C ILE A 56 4.43 6.09 12.82
N VAL A 57 5.41 6.33 11.95
CA VAL A 57 5.80 5.37 10.92
C VAL A 57 6.85 4.45 11.52
N GLY A 58 6.39 3.40 12.21
CA GLY A 58 7.23 2.35 12.73
C GLY A 58 7.30 1.17 11.77
N GLU A 59 7.80 0.03 12.25
CA GLU A 59 8.03 -1.16 11.42
C GLU A 59 6.76 -1.60 10.68
N ARG A 60 5.63 -1.67 11.36
CA ARG A 60 4.38 -2.15 10.75
C ARG A 60 3.89 -1.22 9.65
N THR A 61 3.97 0.08 9.87
CA THR A 61 3.56 1.07 8.87
C THR A 61 4.51 1.05 7.68
N TRP A 62 5.82 0.97 7.93
CA TRP A 62 6.81 0.83 6.86
C TRP A 62 6.56 -0.39 6.00
N ASN A 63 6.21 -1.52 6.61
CA ASN A 63 5.94 -2.75 5.83
C ASN A 63 4.80 -2.55 4.84
N VAL A 64 3.76 -1.80 5.21
CA VAL A 64 2.65 -1.48 4.30
C VAL A 64 3.12 -0.52 3.20
N PHE A 65 3.86 0.54 3.54
CA PHE A 65 4.43 1.43 2.52
C PHE A 65 5.33 0.69 1.53
N LEU A 66 6.16 -0.23 2.02
CA LEU A 66 7.09 -0.97 1.16
C LEU A 66 6.38 -1.89 0.18
N LYS A 67 5.19 -2.41 0.51
CA LYS A 67 4.38 -3.16 -0.45
C LYS A 67 4.05 -2.30 -1.66
N PHE A 68 3.64 -1.05 -1.45
CA PHE A 68 3.33 -0.14 -2.54
C PHE A 68 4.57 0.21 -3.36
N LEU A 69 5.73 0.34 -2.70
CA LEU A 69 6.99 0.60 -3.41
C LEU A 69 7.38 -0.53 -4.35
N ARG A 70 7.11 -1.79 -3.98
CA ARG A 70 7.43 -2.94 -4.83
C ARG A 70 6.57 -3.00 -6.08
N GLY A 71 5.44 -2.30 -6.11
CA GLY A 71 4.51 -2.33 -7.22
C GLY A 71 3.64 -3.58 -7.30
N TYR A 72 3.73 -4.48 -6.36
CA TYR A 72 2.87 -5.65 -6.28
C TYR A 72 2.79 -6.19 -4.85
N ASP A 73 1.74 -6.99 -4.60
CA ASP A 73 1.60 -7.76 -3.37
C ASP A 73 1.41 -9.23 -3.71
N ILE A 74 1.71 -10.11 -2.78
CA ILE A 74 1.40 -11.54 -2.88
C ILE A 74 0.21 -11.78 -1.97
N TYR A 75 -0.91 -12.13 -2.57
CA TYR A 75 -2.15 -12.39 -1.84
C TYR A 75 -2.37 -13.89 -1.67
N THR A 76 -2.67 -14.32 -0.46
CA THR A 76 -3.04 -15.72 -0.19
C THR A 76 -4.56 -15.81 -0.21
N VAL A 77 -5.08 -16.64 -1.12
CA VAL A 77 -6.52 -16.83 -1.30
C VAL A 77 -7.13 -17.44 -0.05
N ARG A 78 -8.28 -16.91 0.35
CA ARG A 78 -9.10 -17.41 1.46
C ARG A 78 -10.36 -18.05 0.92
N SER A 79 -10.99 -18.89 1.76
CA SER A 79 -12.27 -19.48 1.41
C SER A 79 -13.30 -18.40 1.07
N GLY A 80 -14.00 -18.56 -0.03
CA GLY A 80 -15.00 -17.60 -0.51
C GLY A 80 -14.46 -16.49 -1.40
N ASP A 81 -13.13 -16.40 -1.59
CA ASP A 81 -12.55 -15.39 -2.45
C ASP A 81 -12.78 -15.70 -3.93
N THR A 82 -12.97 -14.64 -4.71
CA THR A 82 -12.95 -14.68 -6.17
C THR A 82 -11.91 -13.68 -6.66
N LEU A 83 -11.39 -13.89 -7.86
CA LEU A 83 -10.46 -12.91 -8.45
C LEU A 83 -11.11 -11.54 -8.61
N TYR A 84 -12.40 -11.51 -8.94
CA TYR A 84 -13.15 -10.28 -9.04
C TYR A 84 -13.15 -9.49 -7.72
N ASN A 85 -13.43 -10.17 -6.60
CA ASN A 85 -13.46 -9.52 -5.28
C ASN A 85 -12.06 -9.07 -4.85
N ILE A 86 -11.03 -9.87 -5.15
CA ILE A 86 -9.65 -9.52 -4.85
C ILE A 86 -9.25 -8.27 -5.65
N ALA A 87 -9.58 -8.22 -6.93
CA ALA A 87 -9.31 -7.04 -7.77
C ALA A 87 -9.97 -5.78 -7.20
N GLY A 88 -11.20 -5.89 -6.72
CA GLY A 88 -11.91 -4.76 -6.10
C GLY A 88 -11.22 -4.27 -4.84
N ARG A 89 -10.72 -5.17 -4.00
CA ARG A 89 -10.01 -4.80 -2.76
C ARG A 89 -8.70 -4.08 -3.03
N TYR A 90 -8.02 -4.45 -4.11
CA TYR A 90 -6.75 -3.83 -4.50
C TYR A 90 -6.92 -2.64 -5.45
N ASN A 91 -8.16 -2.27 -5.75
CA ASN A 91 -8.47 -1.19 -6.68
C ASN A 91 -7.79 -1.38 -8.04
N THR A 92 -7.80 -2.60 -8.53
CA THR A 92 -7.24 -2.98 -9.82
C THR A 92 -8.30 -3.73 -10.65
N THR A 93 -7.92 -4.27 -11.80
CA THR A 93 -8.83 -4.98 -12.68
C THR A 93 -8.56 -6.48 -12.66
N LEU A 94 -9.59 -7.27 -12.98
CA LEU A 94 -9.46 -8.71 -13.14
C LEU A 94 -8.38 -9.06 -14.19
N ASN A 95 -8.37 -8.34 -15.29
CA ASN A 95 -7.42 -8.57 -16.37
C ASN A 95 -5.97 -8.34 -15.94
N THR A 96 -5.74 -7.34 -15.10
CA THR A 96 -4.40 -7.06 -14.55
C THR A 96 -3.90 -8.24 -13.72
N ILE A 97 -4.76 -8.83 -12.90
CA ILE A 97 -4.40 -10.00 -12.09
C ILE A 97 -4.13 -11.20 -12.97
N ILE A 98 -4.98 -11.46 -13.97
CA ILE A 98 -4.80 -12.59 -14.88
C ILE A 98 -3.47 -12.47 -15.63
N THR A 99 -3.15 -11.28 -16.11
CA THR A 99 -1.89 -11.03 -16.85
C THR A 99 -0.67 -11.26 -15.96
N ALA A 100 -0.76 -10.89 -14.69
CA ALA A 100 0.35 -11.03 -13.74
C ALA A 100 0.54 -12.48 -13.25
N ASN A 101 -0.41 -13.35 -13.51
CA ASN A 101 -0.39 -14.76 -13.04
C ASN A 101 -0.58 -15.71 -14.20
N PRO A 102 0.44 -15.89 -15.06
CA PRO A 102 0.30 -16.78 -16.21
C PRO A 102 -0.16 -18.19 -15.82
N GLY A 103 -1.13 -18.71 -16.54
CA GLY A 103 -1.66 -20.04 -16.28
C GLY A 103 -2.74 -20.10 -15.20
N ILE A 104 -3.09 -18.97 -14.56
CA ILE A 104 -4.16 -18.98 -13.58
C ILE A 104 -5.51 -19.23 -14.25
N ASN A 105 -6.34 -20.07 -13.60
CA ASN A 105 -7.73 -20.23 -14.02
C ASN A 105 -8.59 -19.23 -13.24
N PRO A 106 -9.12 -18.17 -13.89
CA PRO A 106 -9.87 -17.13 -13.18
C PRO A 106 -11.18 -17.64 -12.57
N ASN A 107 -11.67 -18.79 -13.01
CA ASN A 107 -12.90 -19.37 -12.50
C ASN A 107 -12.64 -20.41 -11.41
N LEU A 108 -11.38 -20.69 -11.09
CA LEU A 108 -11.03 -21.75 -10.15
C LEU A 108 -9.78 -21.38 -9.38
N ILE A 109 -9.97 -20.79 -8.20
CA ILE A 109 -8.89 -20.51 -7.26
C ILE A 109 -9.18 -21.23 -5.95
N TYR A 110 -8.13 -21.55 -5.21
CA TYR A 110 -8.22 -22.39 -4.01
C TYR A 110 -7.71 -21.64 -2.78
N PRO A 111 -8.30 -21.85 -1.60
CA PRO A 111 -7.73 -21.34 -0.36
C PRO A 111 -6.27 -21.79 -0.21
N GLY A 112 -5.41 -20.86 0.17
CA GLY A 112 -3.97 -21.11 0.29
C GLY A 112 -3.17 -20.84 -0.97
N GLN A 113 -3.82 -20.70 -2.12
CA GLN A 113 -3.14 -20.33 -3.37
C GLN A 113 -2.60 -18.92 -3.27
N GLN A 114 -1.37 -18.71 -3.73
CA GLN A 114 -0.77 -17.36 -3.76
C GLN A 114 -0.90 -16.77 -5.15
N ILE A 115 -1.34 -15.51 -5.19
CA ILE A 115 -1.47 -14.78 -6.44
C ILE A 115 -0.75 -13.44 -6.34
N VAL A 116 -0.16 -13.03 -7.46
CA VAL A 116 0.49 -11.73 -7.59
C VAL A 116 -0.58 -10.69 -7.94
N VAL A 117 -0.67 -9.63 -7.14
CA VAL A 117 -1.61 -8.53 -7.41
C VAL A 117 -0.78 -7.26 -7.62
N PRO A 118 -0.64 -6.79 -8.87
CA PRO A 118 0.07 -5.56 -9.14
C PRO A 118 -0.66 -4.34 -8.58
N TYR A 119 0.09 -3.42 -8.01
CA TYR A 119 -0.43 -2.10 -7.66
C TYR A 119 -0.36 -1.19 -8.86
N ASN A 120 -1.40 -0.42 -9.07
CA ASN A 120 -1.43 0.56 -10.15
C ASN A 120 -0.89 1.90 -9.64
N ILE A 121 0.33 1.88 -9.10
CA ILE A 121 0.99 3.06 -8.55
C ILE A 121 2.31 3.28 -9.27
N GLU A 122 2.48 4.47 -9.83
CA GLU A 122 3.75 4.91 -10.35
C GLU A 122 4.41 5.82 -9.31
N VAL A 123 5.55 5.37 -8.79
CA VAL A 123 6.39 6.19 -7.91
C VAL A 123 7.46 6.84 -8.78
N VAL A 124 7.44 8.15 -8.83
CA VAL A 124 8.37 8.94 -9.64
C VAL A 124 9.64 9.22 -8.84
#